data_1996e219b2aa7346ab835a73c22fb630
#
_entry.id   1996e219b2aa7346ab835a73c22fb630
#
_cell.length_a   1.000
_cell.length_b   1.000
_cell.length_c   1.000
_cell.angle_alpha   90.00
_cell.angle_beta   90.00
_cell.angle_gamma   90.00
#
_symmetry.space_group_name_H-M   'P 1'
#
loop_
_entity.id
_entity.type
_entity.pdbx_description
1 polymer ?
#
loop_
_entity_poly.entity_id
_entity_poly.type
_entity_poly.pdbx_seq_one_letter_code
_entity_poly.pdbx_strand_id
1 'polypeptide(L)'
;MHFLLTLTLLVVIAAPSFGQPLNESPHQVWKVGERRWTPEDEAQFGKWVEENITEDFFIRHKIPVDCADVPYAARWIYARIAHLPAAATTKDDKWVGHWSTEWRRLPTHSEWSKDPRFRAALLFVISETTTRTLPFDTYPIRIDPGSVTPGTPFFVTESHSGIIAHVSLDGSQAHPLQTWEATVPAKIQKMTQKSFLAPRPESTIYSGLVKFRWPVWVKGRWQYLPSKEHPFYSEEQYGSEFYRGSGDYVEAVAKRMDPTVYDPWEKMMKVMNTTARYVRQRVGIVLAGYERCHKGGCPEGSDLWEIHSTPGRDGMIFLLMDHLKNLIESNHLDQEAVKEKMESIYILISPDSKVTFYHLYQNCLWLSPHPEDSIEARWGLRKCELIQARIKNANASIDFIEKTYRKKDPNYANFSVEHQFEILARLFEEWAKSECQPPPAPTPAPKKGKK
;
A
#
# COMPACT_ATOMS: atom_id res chain seq x y z
N MET A 1 -57.01 -34.93 24.44
CA MET A 1 -55.68 -34.38 24.79
C MET A 1 -54.63 -35.23 24.08
N HIS A 2 -54.21 -34.81 22.89
CA HIS A 2 -53.16 -35.48 22.12
C HIS A 2 -51.88 -34.66 22.22
N PHE A 3 -50.88 -35.19 22.89
CA PHE A 3 -49.53 -34.62 22.93
C PHE A 3 -48.79 -35.05 21.66
N LEU A 4 -48.52 -34.11 20.76
CA LEU A 4 -47.56 -34.30 19.67
C LEU A 4 -46.14 -34.11 20.23
N LEU A 5 -45.39 -35.18 20.31
CA LEU A 5 -43.93 -35.10 20.52
C LEU A 5 -43.26 -34.74 19.19
N THR A 6 -42.75 -33.51 19.09
CA THR A 6 -41.92 -33.10 17.97
C THR A 6 -40.49 -33.56 18.22
N LEU A 7 -40.05 -34.58 17.47
CA LEU A 7 -38.66 -35.08 17.52
C LEU A 7 -37.79 -34.15 16.67
N THR A 8 -37.01 -33.29 17.32
CA THR A 8 -36.01 -32.43 16.64
C THR A 8 -34.78 -33.28 16.33
N LEU A 9 -34.64 -33.63 15.05
CA LEU A 9 -33.45 -34.35 14.55
C LEU A 9 -32.26 -33.36 14.53
N LEU A 10 -31.36 -33.46 15.50
CA LEU A 10 -30.07 -32.76 15.48
C LEU A 10 -29.16 -33.44 14.44
N VAL A 11 -29.07 -32.86 13.26
CA VAL A 11 -28.07 -33.25 12.27
C VAL A 11 -26.71 -32.69 12.75
N VAL A 12 -25.95 -33.52 13.43
CA VAL A 12 -24.52 -33.21 13.71
C VAL A 12 -23.78 -33.37 12.38
N ILE A 13 -23.54 -32.25 11.70
CA ILE A 13 -22.58 -32.21 10.59
C ILE A 13 -21.23 -32.46 11.18
N ALA A 14 -20.70 -33.67 11.04
CA ALA A 14 -19.34 -34.00 11.40
C ALA A 14 -18.41 -33.12 10.56
N ALA A 15 -17.72 -32.16 11.20
CA ALA A 15 -16.64 -31.43 10.56
C ALA A 15 -15.60 -32.44 10.02
N PRO A 16 -15.09 -32.25 8.79
CA PRO A 16 -14.09 -33.15 8.24
C PRO A 16 -12.91 -33.22 9.19
N SER A 17 -12.59 -34.44 9.65
CA SER A 17 -11.43 -34.72 10.49
C SER A 17 -10.18 -34.54 9.64
N PHE A 18 -9.59 -33.36 9.67
CA PHE A 18 -8.27 -33.11 9.10
C PHE A 18 -7.24 -33.80 9.98
N GLY A 19 -6.69 -34.92 9.50
CA GLY A 19 -5.57 -35.62 10.16
C GLY A 19 -4.36 -34.72 10.27
N GLN A 20 -3.51 -34.99 11.28
CA GLN A 20 -2.28 -34.23 11.48
C GLN A 20 -1.08 -35.02 10.95
N PRO A 21 -0.01 -34.36 10.51
CA PRO A 21 1.22 -35.09 10.23
C PRO A 21 1.77 -35.65 11.55
N LEU A 22 1.60 -36.94 11.77
CA LEU A 22 2.04 -37.64 12.98
C LEU A 22 3.56 -37.54 13.23
N ASN A 23 4.37 -37.18 12.23
CA ASN A 23 5.82 -37.01 12.32
C ASN A 23 6.30 -35.80 11.50
N GLU A 24 6.25 -34.60 12.09
CA GLU A 24 6.90 -33.45 11.51
C GLU A 24 8.42 -33.60 11.45
N SER A 25 9.01 -33.43 10.28
CA SER A 25 10.45 -33.49 10.10
C SER A 25 11.17 -32.40 10.91
N PRO A 26 12.26 -32.71 11.64
CA PRO A 26 13.08 -31.68 12.26
C PRO A 26 13.81 -30.78 11.25
N HIS A 27 13.77 -31.17 9.99
CA HIS A 27 14.45 -30.48 8.88
C HIS A 27 13.58 -29.49 8.11
N GLN A 28 12.29 -29.43 8.41
CA GLN A 28 11.37 -28.47 7.79
C GLN A 28 11.65 -27.03 8.23
N VAL A 29 11.06 -26.04 7.54
CA VAL A 29 11.31 -24.63 7.83
C VAL A 29 10.86 -24.26 9.23
N TRP A 30 9.61 -24.63 9.62
CA TRP A 30 9.14 -24.59 11.01
C TRP A 30 8.08 -25.66 11.26
N LYS A 31 7.88 -25.99 12.52
CA LYS A 31 6.87 -26.92 12.96
C LYS A 31 5.55 -26.20 13.25
N VAL A 32 4.45 -26.80 12.87
CA VAL A 32 3.10 -26.29 13.14
C VAL A 32 2.36 -27.09 14.22
N GLY A 33 2.79 -28.32 14.51
CA GLY A 33 2.13 -29.20 15.47
C GLY A 33 0.66 -29.42 15.08
N GLU A 34 -0.24 -29.15 16.02
CA GLU A 34 -1.68 -29.25 15.82
C GLU A 34 -2.34 -27.96 15.31
N ARG A 35 -1.55 -26.91 15.09
CA ARG A 35 -2.07 -25.61 14.64
C ARG A 35 -2.60 -25.67 13.20
N ARG A 36 -3.70 -25.01 13.00
CA ARG A 36 -4.34 -24.79 11.68
C ARG A 36 -4.95 -23.41 11.67
N TRP A 37 -5.15 -22.87 10.49
CA TRP A 37 -5.85 -21.62 10.34
C TRP A 37 -7.31 -21.75 10.75
N THR A 38 -7.80 -20.74 11.45
CA THR A 38 -9.20 -20.53 11.83
C THR A 38 -9.60 -19.08 11.50
N PRO A 39 -10.90 -18.74 11.55
CA PRO A 39 -11.33 -17.35 11.43
C PRO A 39 -10.69 -16.42 12.47
N GLU A 40 -10.47 -16.93 13.67
CA GLU A 40 -9.82 -16.20 14.76
C GLU A 40 -8.34 -15.93 14.46
N ASP A 41 -7.62 -16.90 13.85
CA ASP A 41 -6.24 -16.70 13.40
C ASP A 41 -6.15 -15.66 12.27
N GLU A 42 -7.13 -15.60 11.36
CA GLU A 42 -7.22 -14.54 10.35
C GLU A 42 -7.44 -13.17 10.99
N ALA A 43 -8.27 -13.07 12.02
CA ALA A 43 -8.48 -11.84 12.76
C ALA A 43 -7.21 -11.40 13.50
N GLN A 44 -6.48 -12.34 14.13
CA GLN A 44 -5.20 -12.08 14.78
C GLN A 44 -4.11 -11.69 13.77
N PHE A 45 -4.10 -12.29 12.58
CA PHE A 45 -3.23 -11.86 11.50
C PHE A 45 -3.51 -10.40 11.11
N GLY A 46 -4.78 -10.03 10.96
CA GLY A 46 -5.17 -8.66 10.67
C GLY A 46 -4.68 -7.68 11.73
N LYS A 47 -4.90 -7.99 13.00
CA LYS A 47 -4.41 -7.18 14.12
C LYS A 47 -2.89 -7.05 14.12
N TRP A 48 -2.17 -8.16 13.88
CA TRP A 48 -0.71 -8.14 13.80
C TRP A 48 -0.21 -7.26 12.66
N VAL A 49 -0.84 -7.32 11.48
CA VAL A 49 -0.50 -6.44 10.34
C VAL A 49 -0.68 -4.97 10.73
N GLU A 50 -1.82 -4.60 11.31
CA GLU A 50 -2.12 -3.24 11.71
C GLU A 50 -1.12 -2.68 12.75
N GLU A 51 -0.69 -3.51 13.70
CA GLU A 51 0.21 -3.12 14.78
C GLU A 51 1.70 -3.12 14.39
N ASN A 52 2.11 -3.97 13.45
CA ASN A 52 3.54 -4.24 13.19
C ASN A 52 4.02 -3.85 11.80
N ILE A 53 3.16 -3.91 10.77
CA ILE A 53 3.54 -3.56 9.41
C ILE A 53 3.44 -2.05 9.22
N THR A 54 4.60 -1.40 9.17
CA THR A 54 4.76 0.04 8.96
C THR A 54 5.46 0.31 7.62
N GLU A 55 5.50 1.56 7.18
CA GLU A 55 6.15 1.92 5.90
C GLU A 55 7.59 1.43 5.79
N ASP A 56 8.32 1.36 6.91
CA ASP A 56 9.74 0.98 7.00
C ASP A 56 9.97 -0.49 7.43
N PHE A 57 8.91 -1.28 7.56
CA PHE A 57 8.99 -2.67 8.06
C PHE A 57 10.04 -3.49 7.30
N PHE A 58 10.00 -3.49 5.97
CA PHE A 58 10.92 -4.28 5.15
C PHE A 58 12.36 -3.73 5.17
N ILE A 59 12.53 -2.41 5.33
CA ILE A 59 13.85 -1.79 5.55
C ILE A 59 14.46 -2.28 6.87
N ARG A 60 13.70 -2.18 7.97
CA ARG A 60 14.17 -2.62 9.31
C ARG A 60 14.59 -4.09 9.34
N HIS A 61 13.90 -4.92 8.59
CA HIS A 61 14.17 -6.36 8.52
C HIS A 61 15.07 -6.77 7.35
N LYS A 62 15.54 -5.81 6.52
CA LYS A 62 16.39 -6.05 5.35
C LYS A 62 15.80 -7.13 4.43
N ILE A 63 14.55 -6.97 4.05
CA ILE A 63 13.82 -7.85 3.14
C ILE A 63 13.54 -7.07 1.86
N PRO A 64 14.10 -7.47 0.71
CA PRO A 64 13.75 -6.86 -0.57
C PRO A 64 12.32 -7.27 -0.94
N VAL A 65 11.51 -6.32 -1.39
CA VAL A 65 10.11 -6.57 -1.79
C VAL A 65 9.73 -5.76 -3.02
N ASP A 66 8.82 -6.32 -3.81
CA ASP A 66 7.99 -5.61 -4.78
C ASP A 66 6.50 -5.76 -4.41
N CYS A 67 5.60 -5.44 -5.34
CA CYS A 67 4.17 -5.43 -5.06
C CYS A 67 3.61 -6.81 -4.68
N ALA A 68 4.04 -7.88 -5.34
CA ALA A 68 3.58 -9.24 -5.06
C ALA A 68 4.18 -9.83 -3.78
N ASP A 69 5.35 -9.35 -3.40
CA ASP A 69 6.10 -9.87 -2.26
C ASP A 69 5.46 -9.48 -0.91
N VAL A 70 4.86 -8.28 -0.85
CA VAL A 70 4.26 -7.75 0.38
C VAL A 70 3.22 -8.70 1.00
N PRO A 71 2.19 -9.18 0.26
CA PRO A 71 1.21 -10.11 0.82
C PRO A 71 1.83 -11.45 1.23
N TYR A 72 2.73 -12.02 0.43
CA TYR A 72 3.39 -13.29 0.77
C TYR A 72 4.29 -13.14 1.99
N ALA A 73 5.11 -12.09 2.06
CA ALA A 73 5.99 -11.86 3.18
C ALA A 73 5.21 -11.66 4.49
N ALA A 74 4.18 -10.82 4.50
CA ALA A 74 3.34 -10.61 5.68
C ALA A 74 2.70 -11.94 6.14
N ARG A 75 2.14 -12.72 5.21
CA ARG A 75 1.49 -14.01 5.52
C ARG A 75 2.48 -15.02 6.09
N TRP A 76 3.64 -15.19 5.47
CA TRP A 76 4.65 -16.16 5.91
C TRP A 76 5.27 -15.79 7.24
N ILE A 77 5.58 -14.51 7.47
CA ILE A 77 6.14 -14.03 8.74
C ILE A 77 5.16 -14.31 9.88
N TYR A 78 3.88 -13.92 9.71
CA TYR A 78 2.88 -14.18 10.73
C TYR A 78 2.67 -15.70 10.97
N ALA A 79 2.58 -16.48 9.90
CA ALA A 79 2.44 -17.94 10.02
C ALA A 79 3.61 -18.56 10.80
N ARG A 80 4.85 -18.08 10.59
CA ARG A 80 6.02 -18.50 11.37
C ARG A 80 5.93 -18.08 12.84
N ILE A 81 5.46 -16.87 13.13
CA ILE A 81 5.27 -16.37 14.50
C ILE A 81 4.21 -17.20 15.23
N ALA A 82 3.08 -17.44 14.59
CA ALA A 82 1.92 -18.12 15.17
C ALA A 82 1.98 -19.66 15.06
N HIS A 83 3.06 -20.22 14.49
CA HIS A 83 3.20 -21.65 14.20
C HIS A 83 2.04 -22.21 13.35
N LEU A 84 1.57 -21.44 12.37
CA LEU A 84 0.51 -21.82 11.44
C LEU A 84 1.10 -22.34 10.13
N PRO A 85 0.38 -23.20 9.38
CA PRO A 85 0.85 -23.68 8.09
C PRO A 85 0.85 -22.55 7.06
N ALA A 86 1.91 -22.47 6.23
CA ALA A 86 1.98 -21.59 5.08
C ALA A 86 2.50 -22.32 3.86
N ALA A 87 2.05 -21.89 2.68
CA ALA A 87 2.50 -22.38 1.39
C ALA A 87 2.44 -21.28 0.34
N ALA A 88 3.13 -21.50 -0.77
CA ALA A 88 3.12 -20.64 -1.95
C ALA A 88 3.36 -21.47 -3.22
N THR A 89 2.75 -21.06 -4.31
CA THR A 89 2.99 -21.59 -5.65
C THR A 89 4.02 -20.70 -6.34
N THR A 90 5.14 -21.28 -6.77
CA THR A 90 6.20 -20.55 -7.47
C THR A 90 5.85 -20.33 -8.94
N LYS A 91 6.58 -19.42 -9.59
CA LYS A 91 6.48 -19.17 -11.05
C LYS A 91 6.72 -20.41 -11.94
N ASP A 92 7.39 -21.43 -11.39
CA ASP A 92 7.61 -22.73 -12.05
C ASP A 92 6.59 -23.79 -11.63
N ASP A 93 5.41 -23.40 -11.13
CA ASP A 93 4.31 -24.26 -10.66
C ASP A 93 4.70 -25.24 -9.53
N LYS A 94 5.78 -24.96 -8.81
CA LYS A 94 6.16 -25.74 -7.63
C LYS A 94 5.42 -25.24 -6.39
N TRP A 95 4.93 -26.17 -5.62
CA TRP A 95 4.28 -25.86 -4.35
C TRP A 95 5.26 -26.04 -3.18
N VAL A 96 5.57 -24.93 -2.50
CA VAL A 96 6.54 -24.83 -1.42
C VAL A 96 5.81 -24.42 -0.14
N GLY A 97 6.18 -25.00 0.99
CA GLY A 97 5.52 -24.68 2.26
C GLY A 97 6.44 -24.80 3.46
N HIS A 98 5.91 -24.54 4.64
CA HIS A 98 6.64 -24.68 5.91
C HIS A 98 7.26 -26.07 6.13
N TRP A 99 6.74 -27.11 5.45
CA TRP A 99 7.25 -28.50 5.47
C TRP A 99 8.48 -28.72 4.59
N SER A 100 8.87 -27.75 3.77
CA SER A 100 10.01 -27.86 2.86
C SER A 100 11.32 -28.03 3.60
N THR A 101 12.22 -28.83 3.04
CA THR A 101 13.49 -29.26 3.69
C THR A 101 14.74 -28.78 2.93
N GLU A 102 14.59 -27.96 1.91
CA GLU A 102 15.68 -27.45 1.08
C GLU A 102 16.70 -26.69 1.92
N TRP A 103 16.25 -25.99 2.93
CA TRP A 103 17.08 -25.18 3.82
C TRP A 103 17.53 -25.92 5.09
N ARG A 104 17.42 -27.25 5.15
CA ARG A 104 17.69 -28.07 6.36
C ARG A 104 19.09 -27.93 6.95
N ARG A 105 20.07 -27.47 6.15
CA ARG A 105 21.46 -27.24 6.61
C ARG A 105 21.60 -25.95 7.40
N LEU A 106 20.68 -25.01 7.28
CA LEU A 106 20.69 -23.76 8.03
C LEU A 106 20.14 -23.99 9.45
N PRO A 107 20.72 -23.32 10.46
CA PRO A 107 20.22 -23.35 11.82
C PRO A 107 18.83 -22.69 11.91
N THR A 108 18.11 -23.00 12.98
CA THR A 108 16.84 -22.36 13.35
C THR A 108 17.05 -21.42 14.53
N HIS A 109 16.18 -20.43 14.67
CA HIS A 109 16.11 -19.54 15.82
C HIS A 109 14.65 -19.36 16.25
N SER A 110 14.39 -19.10 17.54
CA SER A 110 13.03 -18.87 18.04
C SER A 110 12.39 -17.62 17.46
N GLU A 111 13.17 -16.56 17.35
CA GLU A 111 12.74 -15.28 16.74
C GLU A 111 12.88 -15.37 15.21
N TRP A 112 11.78 -15.16 14.50
CA TRP A 112 11.71 -15.31 13.05
C TRP A 112 12.73 -14.44 12.28
N SER A 113 12.98 -13.22 12.75
CA SER A 113 13.89 -12.27 12.11
C SER A 113 15.35 -12.68 12.20
N LYS A 114 15.69 -13.51 13.19
CA LYS A 114 17.02 -14.07 13.44
C LYS A 114 17.16 -15.54 12.99
N ASP A 115 16.10 -16.14 12.44
CA ASP A 115 16.07 -17.53 12.01
C ASP A 115 16.63 -17.68 10.57
N PRO A 116 17.87 -18.15 10.35
CA PRO A 116 18.45 -18.21 9.02
C PRO A 116 17.69 -19.14 8.08
N ARG A 117 17.15 -20.28 8.61
CA ARG A 117 16.37 -21.24 7.83
C ARG A 117 15.08 -20.62 7.32
N PHE A 118 14.32 -19.98 8.21
CA PHE A 118 13.10 -19.26 7.84
C PHE A 118 13.37 -18.12 6.87
N ARG A 119 14.40 -17.30 7.13
CA ARG A 119 14.75 -16.18 6.26
C ARG A 119 15.12 -16.63 4.85
N ALA A 120 15.88 -17.71 4.70
CA ALA A 120 16.21 -18.26 3.39
C ALA A 120 14.97 -18.76 2.65
N ALA A 121 14.04 -19.45 3.35
CA ALA A 121 12.78 -19.88 2.78
C ALA A 121 11.88 -18.69 2.38
N LEU A 122 11.78 -17.67 3.23
CA LEU A 122 11.02 -16.45 2.94
C LEU A 122 11.55 -15.72 1.71
N LEU A 123 12.88 -15.49 1.64
CA LEU A 123 13.51 -14.83 0.50
C LEU A 123 13.33 -15.64 -0.80
N PHE A 124 13.38 -16.96 -0.73
CA PHE A 124 13.07 -17.81 -1.86
C PHE A 124 11.62 -17.63 -2.31
N VAL A 125 10.66 -17.72 -1.38
CA VAL A 125 9.23 -17.56 -1.71
C VAL A 125 8.97 -16.24 -2.41
N ILE A 126 9.40 -15.11 -1.84
CA ILE A 126 9.16 -13.81 -2.45
C ILE A 126 9.90 -13.62 -3.80
N SER A 127 11.05 -14.27 -4.03
CA SER A 127 11.73 -14.22 -5.34
C SER A 127 11.07 -15.08 -6.41
N GLU A 128 10.26 -16.08 -6.01
CA GLU A 128 9.63 -17.04 -6.91
C GLU A 128 8.12 -16.86 -7.07
N THR A 129 7.53 -15.93 -6.31
CA THR A 129 6.10 -15.57 -6.43
C THR A 129 5.92 -14.26 -7.21
N THR A 130 4.77 -14.09 -7.82
CA THR A 130 4.42 -12.91 -8.61
C THR A 130 2.91 -12.66 -8.55
N THR A 131 2.43 -11.58 -9.12
CA THR A 131 0.97 -11.35 -9.29
C THR A 131 0.27 -12.46 -10.10
N ARG A 132 1.01 -13.23 -10.91
CA ARG A 132 0.49 -14.38 -11.67
C ARG A 132 0.33 -15.64 -10.81
N THR A 133 1.05 -15.75 -9.70
CA THR A 133 0.94 -16.91 -8.80
C THR A 133 -0.12 -16.72 -7.72
N LEU A 134 -0.46 -15.47 -7.38
CA LEU A 134 -1.50 -15.15 -6.38
C LEU A 134 -2.84 -15.89 -6.60
N PRO A 135 -3.37 -16.02 -7.83
CA PRO A 135 -4.63 -16.76 -8.07
C PRO A 135 -4.61 -18.21 -7.61
N PHE A 136 -3.46 -18.88 -7.62
CA PHE A 136 -3.34 -20.29 -7.19
C PHE A 136 -3.37 -20.41 -5.66
N ASP A 137 -2.93 -19.37 -4.96
CA ASP A 137 -2.71 -19.38 -3.51
C ASP A 137 -3.82 -18.66 -2.74
N THR A 138 -4.78 -18.04 -3.43
CA THR A 138 -5.83 -17.21 -2.83
C THR A 138 -7.23 -17.64 -3.24
N TYR A 139 -8.23 -17.06 -2.59
CA TYR A 139 -9.65 -17.22 -2.92
C TYR A 139 -10.39 -15.88 -2.73
N PRO A 140 -11.45 -15.61 -3.53
CA PRO A 140 -12.22 -14.40 -3.42
C PRO A 140 -13.07 -14.39 -2.14
N ILE A 141 -13.25 -13.20 -1.59
CA ILE A 141 -13.94 -13.05 -0.30
C ILE A 141 -15.17 -12.15 -0.41
N ARG A 142 -16.02 -12.25 0.60
CA ARG A 142 -17.11 -11.35 0.84
C ARG A 142 -16.58 -9.96 1.21
N ILE A 143 -17.22 -8.92 0.71
CA ILE A 143 -16.82 -7.53 0.97
C ILE A 143 -17.67 -6.97 2.11
N ASP A 144 -17.18 -7.18 3.32
CA ASP A 144 -17.75 -6.63 4.54
C ASP A 144 -16.65 -6.44 5.61
N PRO A 145 -16.90 -5.65 6.69
CA PRO A 145 -15.92 -5.41 7.75
C PRO A 145 -15.43 -6.66 8.50
N GLY A 146 -16.17 -7.77 8.44
CA GLY A 146 -15.76 -9.04 9.07
C GLY A 146 -14.83 -9.85 8.18
N SER A 147 -14.88 -9.67 6.88
CA SER A 147 -14.10 -10.43 5.90
C SER A 147 -12.87 -9.65 5.41
N VAL A 148 -13.01 -8.34 5.16
CA VAL A 148 -11.91 -7.46 4.74
C VAL A 148 -11.28 -6.83 5.97
N THR A 149 -10.10 -7.30 6.33
CA THR A 149 -9.32 -6.87 7.51
C THR A 149 -7.92 -6.41 7.08
N PRO A 150 -7.16 -5.70 7.93
CA PRO A 150 -5.74 -5.49 7.66
C PRO A 150 -5.05 -6.82 7.31
N GLY A 151 -4.10 -6.80 6.39
CA GLY A 151 -3.45 -8.00 5.86
C GLY A 151 -4.22 -8.72 4.74
N THR A 152 -5.48 -8.35 4.45
CA THR A 152 -6.21 -8.86 3.28
C THR A 152 -5.49 -8.46 2.01
N PRO A 153 -5.04 -9.41 1.15
CA PRO A 153 -4.45 -9.07 -0.13
C PRO A 153 -5.50 -8.53 -1.11
N PHE A 154 -5.04 -7.67 -2.00
CA PHE A 154 -5.73 -7.39 -3.26
C PHE A 154 -4.75 -7.54 -4.41
N PHE A 155 -5.22 -7.88 -5.59
CA PHE A 155 -4.39 -7.85 -6.78
C PHE A 155 -5.20 -7.51 -8.04
N VAL A 156 -4.48 -6.89 -8.97
CA VAL A 156 -4.91 -6.62 -10.34
C VAL A 156 -4.12 -7.56 -11.23
N THR A 157 -4.81 -8.25 -12.12
CA THR A 157 -4.25 -9.27 -12.97
C THR A 157 -2.97 -8.79 -13.65
N GLU A 158 -1.89 -9.55 -13.51
CA GLU A 158 -0.59 -9.34 -14.17
C GLU A 158 0.01 -7.93 -13.99
N SER A 159 -0.54 -7.13 -13.09
CA SER A 159 -0.17 -5.72 -12.95
C SER A 159 0.33 -5.37 -11.56
N HIS A 160 -0.51 -5.47 -10.56
CA HIS A 160 -0.20 -4.90 -9.24
C HIS A 160 -0.85 -5.68 -8.10
N SER A 161 -0.28 -5.59 -6.90
CA SER A 161 -0.89 -6.10 -5.68
C SER A 161 -0.39 -5.34 -4.44
N GLY A 162 -1.07 -5.58 -3.33
CA GLY A 162 -0.72 -5.09 -2.02
C GLY A 162 -1.58 -5.74 -0.96
N ILE A 163 -1.55 -5.21 0.25
CA ILE A 163 -2.41 -5.64 1.35
C ILE A 163 -3.20 -4.46 1.92
N ILE A 164 -4.34 -4.74 2.50
CA ILE A 164 -5.05 -3.75 3.30
C ILE A 164 -4.20 -3.44 4.54
N ALA A 165 -3.87 -2.17 4.70
CA ALA A 165 -3.08 -1.64 5.81
C ALA A 165 -3.94 -1.33 7.02
N HIS A 166 -5.08 -0.70 6.77
CA HIS A 166 -6.01 -0.21 7.78
C HIS A 166 -7.42 -0.14 7.24
N VAL A 167 -8.41 -0.38 8.11
CA VAL A 167 -9.85 -0.26 7.82
C VAL A 167 -10.43 0.84 8.70
N SER A 168 -10.98 1.89 8.10
CA SER A 168 -11.57 3.04 8.78
C SER A 168 -13.05 3.12 8.41
N LEU A 169 -13.92 2.87 9.38
CA LEU A 169 -15.38 2.84 9.19
C LEU A 169 -16.07 4.06 9.83
N ASP A 170 -15.35 5.16 9.97
CA ASP A 170 -15.81 6.37 10.67
C ASP A 170 -15.95 7.59 9.75
N GLY A 171 -15.78 7.40 8.44
CA GLY A 171 -15.83 8.49 7.46
C GLY A 171 -14.64 9.46 7.50
N SER A 172 -13.57 9.15 8.26
CA SER A 172 -12.41 10.01 8.40
C SER A 172 -11.39 9.92 7.28
N GLN A 173 -11.57 9.00 6.35
CA GLN A 173 -10.67 8.73 5.22
C GLN A 173 -11.37 8.98 3.88
N ALA A 174 -10.59 9.13 2.81
CA ALA A 174 -11.11 9.22 1.44
C ALA A 174 -11.80 7.92 1.01
N HIS A 175 -11.27 6.78 1.45
CA HIS A 175 -11.84 5.44 1.24
C HIS A 175 -11.72 4.65 2.55
N PRO A 176 -12.69 3.77 2.90
CA PRO A 176 -12.62 2.96 4.12
C PRO A 176 -11.36 2.09 4.22
N LEU A 177 -10.81 1.66 3.10
CA LEU A 177 -9.63 0.82 3.03
C LEU A 177 -8.40 1.64 2.64
N GLN A 178 -7.33 1.53 3.42
CA GLN A 178 -5.99 1.98 3.06
C GLN A 178 -5.11 0.75 2.79
N THR A 179 -4.15 0.88 1.89
CA THR A 179 -3.26 -0.21 1.45
C THR A 179 -1.81 0.05 1.81
N TRP A 180 -1.03 -1.03 2.01
CA TRP A 180 0.41 -1.05 1.91
C TRP A 180 0.84 -1.66 0.58
N GLU A 181 1.65 -0.93 -0.17
CA GLU A 181 2.12 -1.31 -1.49
C GLU A 181 3.62 -1.05 -1.63
N ALA A 182 4.31 -1.93 -2.34
CA ALA A 182 5.67 -1.71 -2.82
C ALA A 182 5.70 -1.70 -4.35
N THR A 183 6.78 -1.23 -4.94
CA THR A 183 6.93 -1.10 -6.39
C THR A 183 8.06 -1.97 -6.93
N VAL A 184 7.96 -2.35 -8.18
CA VAL A 184 9.03 -3.02 -8.93
C VAL A 184 10.19 -2.05 -9.22
N PRO A 185 11.44 -2.54 -9.30
CA PRO A 185 11.90 -3.89 -9.02
C PRO A 185 11.97 -4.19 -7.52
N ALA A 186 12.00 -5.49 -7.16
CA ALA A 186 12.18 -5.91 -5.77
C ALA A 186 13.50 -5.35 -5.21
N LYS A 187 13.40 -4.59 -4.13
CA LYS A 187 14.52 -3.98 -3.41
C LYS A 187 14.15 -3.72 -1.95
N ILE A 188 15.14 -3.45 -1.10
CA ILE A 188 14.89 -2.95 0.25
C ILE A 188 14.36 -1.53 0.13
N GLN A 189 13.07 -1.33 0.34
CA GLN A 189 12.37 -0.06 0.14
C GLN A 189 11.28 0.17 1.16
N LYS A 190 10.83 1.41 1.31
CA LYS A 190 9.61 1.75 2.03
C LYS A 190 8.40 1.28 1.24
N MET A 191 7.39 0.85 1.98
CA MET A 191 6.05 0.73 1.41
C MET A 191 5.38 2.10 1.32
N THR A 192 4.50 2.24 0.33
CA THR A 192 3.64 3.42 0.19
C THR A 192 2.27 3.10 0.75
N GLN A 193 1.76 3.96 1.63
CA GLN A 193 0.36 3.90 2.04
C GLN A 193 -0.49 4.65 1.02
N LYS A 194 -1.59 4.03 0.58
CA LYS A 194 -2.52 4.61 -0.38
C LYS A 194 -3.97 4.36 0.04
N SER A 195 -4.91 5.15 -0.47
CA SER A 195 -6.32 4.75 -0.50
C SER A 195 -6.47 3.58 -1.47
N PHE A 196 -7.36 2.63 -1.13
CA PHE A 196 -7.64 1.50 -2.01
C PHE A 196 -8.10 1.99 -3.38
N LEU A 197 -7.43 1.50 -4.40
CA LEU A 197 -7.73 1.77 -5.80
C LEU A 197 -7.44 0.50 -6.61
N ALA A 198 -8.47 -0.06 -7.21
CA ALA A 198 -8.34 -1.22 -8.09
C ALA A 198 -9.41 -1.16 -9.19
N PRO A 199 -9.10 -1.60 -10.41
CA PRO A 199 -10.10 -1.76 -11.45
C PRO A 199 -11.09 -2.87 -11.07
N ARG A 200 -12.17 -3.00 -11.84
CA ARG A 200 -13.12 -4.10 -11.69
C ARG A 200 -12.39 -5.45 -11.76
N PRO A 201 -12.57 -6.33 -10.77
CA PRO A 201 -11.86 -7.61 -10.73
C PRO A 201 -12.40 -8.60 -11.76
N GLU A 202 -11.55 -9.56 -12.14
CA GLU A 202 -11.84 -10.61 -13.10
C GLU A 202 -12.15 -11.93 -12.40
N SER A 203 -13.34 -12.49 -12.67
CA SER A 203 -13.82 -13.74 -12.05
C SER A 203 -13.04 -14.97 -12.51
N THR A 204 -12.51 -14.97 -13.73
CA THR A 204 -11.77 -16.11 -14.32
C THR A 204 -10.50 -16.47 -13.57
N ILE A 205 -9.91 -15.50 -12.88
CA ILE A 205 -8.68 -15.65 -12.12
C ILE A 205 -8.84 -15.23 -10.66
N TYR A 206 -10.06 -14.92 -10.23
CA TYR A 206 -10.38 -14.48 -8.87
C TYR A 206 -9.53 -13.30 -8.37
N SER A 207 -9.27 -12.28 -9.24
CA SER A 207 -8.60 -11.05 -8.83
C SER A 207 -9.49 -10.19 -7.90
N GLY A 208 -9.00 -9.05 -7.44
CA GLY A 208 -9.68 -8.17 -6.49
C GLY A 208 -9.27 -8.44 -5.04
N LEU A 209 -10.19 -8.30 -4.10
CA LEU A 209 -9.97 -8.57 -2.68
C LEU A 209 -10.06 -10.07 -2.39
N VAL A 210 -9.00 -10.63 -1.81
CA VAL A 210 -8.83 -12.07 -1.63
C VAL A 210 -8.24 -12.40 -0.25
N LYS A 211 -8.28 -13.68 0.14
CA LYS A 211 -7.49 -14.21 1.25
C LYS A 211 -6.66 -15.40 0.81
N PHE A 212 -5.56 -15.67 1.52
CA PHE A 212 -4.75 -16.86 1.27
C PHE A 212 -5.51 -18.13 1.64
N ARG A 213 -5.40 -19.14 0.77
CA ARG A 213 -5.92 -20.49 1.02
C ARG A 213 -5.15 -21.12 2.19
N TRP A 214 -5.88 -21.89 2.98
CA TRP A 214 -5.30 -22.58 4.13
C TRP A 214 -4.68 -23.92 3.72
N PRO A 215 -3.38 -24.13 3.94
CA PRO A 215 -2.80 -25.46 3.81
C PRO A 215 -3.35 -26.36 4.90
N VAL A 216 -3.84 -27.54 4.51
CA VAL A 216 -4.40 -28.56 5.40
C VAL A 216 -3.75 -29.91 5.12
N TRP A 217 -3.59 -30.74 6.17
CA TRP A 217 -3.07 -32.09 6.03
C TRP A 217 -4.21 -33.07 5.81
N VAL A 218 -4.25 -33.72 4.65
CA VAL A 218 -5.31 -34.65 4.28
C VAL A 218 -4.70 -35.89 3.65
N LYS A 219 -5.04 -37.07 4.16
CA LYS A 219 -4.61 -38.39 3.61
C LYS A 219 -3.09 -38.48 3.39
N GLY A 220 -2.31 -38.00 4.36
CA GLY A 220 -0.85 -38.16 4.33
C GLY A 220 -0.09 -37.10 3.49
N ARG A 221 -0.75 -36.02 3.05
CA ARG A 221 -0.12 -34.94 2.28
C ARG A 221 -0.71 -33.58 2.64
N TRP A 222 0.10 -32.54 2.48
CA TRP A 222 -0.39 -31.16 2.48
C TRP A 222 -1.16 -30.86 1.19
N GLN A 223 -2.24 -30.11 1.29
CA GLN A 223 -3.00 -29.55 0.16
C GLN A 223 -3.71 -28.29 0.60
N TYR A 224 -4.15 -27.47 -0.33
CA TYR A 224 -5.02 -26.34 0.02
C TYR A 224 -6.45 -26.80 0.31
N LEU A 225 -7.05 -26.21 1.34
CA LEU A 225 -8.51 -26.29 1.53
C LEU A 225 -9.19 -25.77 0.25
N PRO A 226 -10.20 -26.47 -0.28
CA PRO A 226 -10.97 -25.97 -1.43
C PRO A 226 -11.51 -24.57 -1.19
N SER A 227 -11.44 -23.68 -2.19
CA SER A 227 -11.81 -22.27 -2.04
C SER A 227 -13.20 -22.07 -1.43
N LYS A 228 -14.19 -22.85 -1.87
CA LYS A 228 -15.59 -22.77 -1.40
C LYS A 228 -15.81 -23.24 0.05
N GLU A 229 -14.84 -23.92 0.64
CA GLU A 229 -14.89 -24.39 2.03
C GLU A 229 -14.33 -23.37 3.02
N HIS A 230 -13.75 -22.28 2.53
CA HIS A 230 -13.27 -21.20 3.38
C HIS A 230 -14.42 -20.35 3.94
N PRO A 231 -14.35 -19.91 5.20
CA PRO A 231 -15.45 -19.21 5.87
C PRO A 231 -15.79 -17.84 5.28
N PHE A 232 -14.85 -17.22 4.58
CA PHE A 232 -15.01 -15.88 3.99
C PHE A 232 -15.27 -15.93 2.48
N TYR A 233 -15.35 -17.13 1.87
CA TYR A 233 -15.52 -17.26 0.44
C TYR A 233 -16.79 -16.58 -0.06
N SER A 234 -16.65 -15.79 -1.13
CA SER A 234 -17.75 -15.18 -1.88
C SER A 234 -17.26 -14.74 -3.26
N GLU A 235 -18.11 -14.88 -4.26
CA GLU A 235 -17.89 -14.38 -5.63
C GLU A 235 -18.66 -13.08 -5.91
N GLU A 236 -19.27 -12.46 -4.88
CA GLU A 236 -20.15 -11.29 -5.06
C GLU A 236 -19.51 -10.12 -5.78
N GLN A 237 -18.19 -9.90 -5.57
CA GLN A 237 -17.44 -8.81 -6.18
C GLN A 237 -17.34 -8.90 -7.72
N TYR A 238 -17.72 -10.03 -8.32
CA TYR A 238 -17.79 -10.24 -9.78
C TYR A 238 -19.17 -10.03 -10.36
N GLY A 239 -20.22 -10.12 -9.54
CA GLY A 239 -21.62 -10.01 -9.93
C GLY A 239 -22.08 -8.57 -10.15
N SER A 240 -23.03 -8.37 -11.09
CA SER A 240 -23.61 -7.05 -11.35
C SER A 240 -24.34 -6.46 -10.14
N GLU A 241 -24.87 -7.28 -9.26
CA GLU A 241 -25.55 -6.87 -8.03
C GLU A 241 -24.61 -6.10 -7.09
N PHE A 242 -23.32 -6.44 -7.08
CA PHE A 242 -22.33 -5.76 -6.26
C PHE A 242 -22.16 -4.28 -6.66
N TYR A 243 -22.32 -3.96 -7.95
CA TYR A 243 -22.16 -2.61 -8.49
C TYR A 243 -23.46 -1.79 -8.51
N ARG A 244 -24.57 -2.34 -8.02
CA ARG A 244 -25.87 -1.65 -8.06
C ARG A 244 -25.81 -0.32 -7.31
N GLY A 245 -26.03 0.80 -8.02
CA GLY A 245 -25.94 2.16 -7.50
C GLY A 245 -24.52 2.66 -7.24
N SER A 246 -23.51 2.01 -7.79
CA SER A 246 -22.10 2.43 -7.76
C SER A 246 -21.57 2.59 -9.17
N GLY A 247 -20.70 3.60 -9.39
CA GLY A 247 -20.09 3.87 -10.69
C GLY A 247 -19.00 2.86 -11.04
N ASP A 248 -18.24 2.42 -10.04
CA ASP A 248 -17.12 1.52 -10.21
C ASP A 248 -16.89 0.59 -9.01
N TYR A 249 -15.85 -0.23 -9.10
CA TYR A 249 -15.50 -1.21 -8.07
C TYR A 249 -15.09 -0.55 -6.75
N VAL A 250 -14.31 0.51 -6.81
CA VAL A 250 -13.81 1.23 -5.62
C VAL A 250 -14.97 1.80 -4.82
N GLU A 251 -15.92 2.44 -5.50
CA GLU A 251 -17.13 2.98 -4.87
C GLU A 251 -18.02 1.85 -4.30
N ALA A 252 -18.17 0.74 -5.02
CA ALA A 252 -18.93 -0.41 -4.55
C ALA A 252 -18.32 -1.00 -3.26
N VAL A 253 -17.00 -1.17 -3.22
CA VAL A 253 -16.27 -1.60 -2.02
C VAL A 253 -16.49 -0.61 -0.87
N ALA A 254 -16.35 0.70 -1.12
CA ALA A 254 -16.53 1.71 -0.09
C ALA A 254 -17.91 1.64 0.56
N LYS A 255 -18.97 1.55 -0.26
CA LYS A 255 -20.36 1.43 0.22
C LYS A 255 -20.63 0.16 1.02
N ARG A 256 -20.00 -0.96 0.63
CA ARG A 256 -20.13 -2.24 1.35
C ARG A 256 -19.39 -2.23 2.67
N MET A 257 -18.22 -1.59 2.70
CA MET A 257 -17.41 -1.47 3.92
C MET A 257 -18.01 -0.47 4.91
N ASP A 258 -18.44 0.70 4.44
CA ASP A 258 -19.03 1.75 5.29
C ASP A 258 -20.30 2.33 4.62
N PRO A 259 -21.48 1.75 4.88
CA PRO A 259 -22.74 2.23 4.35
C PRO A 259 -23.25 3.51 5.05
N THR A 260 -22.54 4.06 6.01
CA THR A 260 -22.96 5.20 6.83
C THR A 260 -23.06 6.46 5.98
N VAL A 261 -24.17 7.15 6.09
CA VAL A 261 -24.34 8.50 5.53
C VAL A 261 -23.96 9.52 6.60
N TYR A 262 -22.87 10.23 6.38
CA TYR A 262 -22.36 11.24 7.31
C TYR A 262 -22.92 12.62 6.99
N ASP A 263 -23.13 13.45 8.02
CA ASP A 263 -23.28 14.89 7.84
C ASP A 263 -22.01 15.44 7.14
N PRO A 264 -22.16 16.25 6.06
CA PRO A 264 -21.02 16.70 5.29
C PRO A 264 -20.00 17.53 6.10
N TRP A 265 -20.46 18.37 7.00
CA TRP A 265 -19.58 19.19 7.84
C TRP A 265 -18.83 18.31 8.85
N GLU A 266 -19.52 17.37 9.48
CA GLU A 266 -18.90 16.41 10.39
C GLU A 266 -17.86 15.56 9.69
N LYS A 267 -18.18 15.04 8.49
CA LYS A 267 -17.23 14.27 7.67
C LYS A 267 -16.01 15.10 7.28
N MET A 268 -16.22 16.35 6.85
CA MET A 268 -15.13 17.29 6.56
C MET A 268 -14.21 17.46 7.76
N MET A 269 -14.75 17.65 8.95
CA MET A 269 -13.96 17.79 10.18
C MET A 269 -13.15 16.53 10.52
N LYS A 270 -13.71 15.34 10.32
CA LYS A 270 -13.02 14.08 10.51
C LYS A 270 -11.86 13.92 9.52
N VAL A 271 -12.08 14.21 8.23
CA VAL A 271 -11.03 14.17 7.20
C VAL A 271 -9.94 15.20 7.47
N MET A 272 -10.29 16.44 7.88
CA MET A 272 -9.30 17.45 8.27
C MET A 272 -8.42 16.99 9.44
N ASN A 273 -9.02 16.43 10.50
CA ASN A 273 -8.27 15.91 11.64
C ASN A 273 -7.32 14.77 11.27
N THR A 274 -7.78 13.85 10.42
CA THR A 274 -6.97 12.76 9.90
C THR A 274 -5.81 13.29 9.07
N THR A 275 -6.07 14.22 8.14
CA THR A 275 -5.03 14.84 7.32
C THR A 275 -4.01 15.58 8.18
N ALA A 276 -4.46 16.35 9.18
CA ALA A 276 -3.57 17.04 10.11
C ALA A 276 -2.68 16.07 10.90
N ARG A 277 -3.18 14.86 11.22
CA ARG A 277 -2.38 13.80 11.85
C ARG A 277 -1.28 13.30 10.92
N TYR A 278 -1.57 13.01 9.66
CA TYR A 278 -0.56 12.61 8.65
C TYR A 278 0.49 13.71 8.45
N VAL A 279 0.05 14.97 8.38
CA VAL A 279 0.96 16.11 8.25
C VAL A 279 1.89 16.21 9.48
N ARG A 280 1.37 16.06 10.71
CA ARG A 280 2.21 16.07 11.94
C ARG A 280 3.22 14.93 11.97
N GLN A 281 2.86 13.74 11.51
CA GLN A 281 3.81 12.62 11.40
C GLN A 281 4.92 12.90 10.38
N ARG A 282 4.62 13.66 9.31
CA ARG A 282 5.62 14.09 8.33
C ARG A 282 6.68 15.03 8.92
N VAL A 283 6.32 15.86 9.91
CA VAL A 283 7.25 16.82 10.53
C VAL A 283 8.54 16.16 11.01
N GLY A 284 8.41 15.06 11.77
CA GLY A 284 9.58 14.35 12.32
C GLY A 284 10.53 13.85 11.22
N ILE A 285 9.98 13.32 10.13
CA ILE A 285 10.79 12.82 8.99
C ILE A 285 11.48 13.97 8.27
N VAL A 286 10.77 15.09 8.06
CA VAL A 286 11.34 16.27 7.41
C VAL A 286 12.48 16.86 8.22
N LEU A 287 12.32 17.00 9.54
CA LEU A 287 13.36 17.53 10.41
C LEU A 287 14.58 16.63 10.47
N ALA A 288 14.38 15.31 10.68
CA ALA A 288 15.48 14.34 10.67
C ALA A 288 16.20 14.28 9.31
N GLY A 289 15.42 14.38 8.22
CA GLY A 289 15.95 14.44 6.87
C GLY A 289 16.79 15.70 6.64
N TYR A 290 16.31 16.85 7.07
CA TYR A 290 17.06 18.09 6.96
C TYR A 290 18.40 18.02 7.73
N GLU A 291 18.37 17.59 8.98
CA GLU A 291 19.59 17.44 9.78
C GLU A 291 20.64 16.54 9.11
N ARG A 292 20.18 15.47 8.48
CA ARG A 292 21.06 14.44 7.91
C ARG A 292 21.51 14.72 6.47
N CYS A 293 20.63 15.34 5.66
CA CYS A 293 20.75 15.37 4.21
C CYS A 293 20.98 16.78 3.62
N HIS A 294 20.75 17.89 4.34
CA HIS A 294 20.80 19.25 3.77
C HIS A 294 22.17 19.64 3.18
N LYS A 295 23.25 18.94 3.59
CA LYS A 295 24.60 19.11 3.03
C LYS A 295 24.92 18.16 1.87
N GLY A 296 23.92 17.42 1.40
CA GLY A 296 24.08 16.37 0.41
C GLY A 296 24.37 15.00 1.04
N GLY A 297 24.40 13.97 0.21
CA GLY A 297 24.70 12.59 0.62
C GLY A 297 23.45 11.69 0.76
N CYS A 298 22.31 12.18 0.33
CA CYS A 298 21.06 11.41 0.29
C CYS A 298 20.48 11.39 -1.14
N PRO A 299 21.24 10.97 -2.16
CA PRO A 299 20.72 10.94 -3.53
C PRO A 299 19.55 9.97 -3.64
N GLU A 300 18.65 10.24 -4.57
CA GLU A 300 17.50 9.39 -4.84
C GLU A 300 17.92 7.93 -5.08
N GLY A 301 17.22 7.00 -4.43
CA GLY A 301 17.52 5.56 -4.47
C GLY A 301 18.59 5.08 -3.50
N SER A 302 19.22 5.98 -2.70
CA SER A 302 20.09 5.56 -1.60
C SER A 302 19.28 5.16 -0.35
N ASP A 303 19.90 4.38 0.55
CA ASP A 303 19.28 3.99 1.83
C ASP A 303 18.84 5.22 2.66
N LEU A 304 19.65 6.29 2.66
CA LEU A 304 19.34 7.53 3.37
C LEU A 304 18.17 8.27 2.71
N TRP A 305 18.07 8.26 1.39
CA TRP A 305 16.91 8.81 0.69
C TRP A 305 15.64 8.01 1.04
N GLU A 306 15.70 6.69 1.02
CA GLU A 306 14.56 5.82 1.39
C GLU A 306 14.09 6.10 2.84
N ILE A 307 15.00 6.38 3.75
CA ILE A 307 14.66 6.67 5.16
C ILE A 307 14.04 8.07 5.33
N HIS A 308 14.59 9.10 4.65
CA HIS A 308 14.27 10.49 4.94
C HIS A 308 13.38 11.19 3.90
N SER A 309 13.14 10.58 2.74
CA SER A 309 12.19 11.09 1.75
C SER A 309 10.73 10.84 2.17
N THR A 310 9.80 11.60 1.55
CA THR A 310 8.38 11.56 1.94
C THR A 310 7.40 11.33 0.78
N PRO A 311 7.76 10.71 -0.37
CA PRO A 311 6.87 10.68 -1.54
C PRO A 311 5.54 9.96 -1.26
N GLY A 312 5.58 8.81 -0.59
CA GLY A 312 4.37 8.05 -0.26
C GLY A 312 3.46 8.80 0.72
N ARG A 313 4.05 9.45 1.72
CA ARG A 313 3.31 10.24 2.71
C ARG A 313 2.71 11.50 2.10
N ASP A 314 3.45 12.17 1.22
CA ASP A 314 2.97 13.34 0.50
C ASP A 314 1.81 12.97 -0.43
N GLY A 315 1.87 11.81 -1.07
CA GLY A 315 0.77 11.24 -1.85
C GLY A 315 -0.52 11.02 -1.03
N MET A 316 -0.41 10.48 0.19
CA MET A 316 -1.58 10.33 1.09
C MET A 316 -2.15 11.67 1.53
N ILE A 317 -1.30 12.65 1.86
CA ILE A 317 -1.74 14.00 2.21
C ILE A 317 -2.50 14.61 1.02
N PHE A 318 -1.94 14.48 -0.18
CA PHE A 318 -2.59 14.96 -1.41
C PHE A 318 -3.96 14.32 -1.63
N LEU A 319 -4.07 13.00 -1.55
CA LEU A 319 -5.35 12.28 -1.72
C LEU A 319 -6.40 12.72 -0.70
N LEU A 320 -6.02 12.93 0.55
CA LEU A 320 -6.93 13.43 1.58
C LEU A 320 -7.35 14.89 1.34
N MET A 321 -6.43 15.75 0.86
CA MET A 321 -6.75 17.13 0.51
C MET A 321 -7.66 17.21 -0.72
N ASP A 322 -7.44 16.36 -1.72
CA ASP A 322 -8.30 16.27 -2.91
C ASP A 322 -9.70 15.78 -2.53
N HIS A 323 -9.78 14.71 -1.70
CA HIS A 323 -11.06 14.25 -1.15
C HIS A 323 -11.78 15.36 -0.35
N LEU A 324 -11.06 16.10 0.47
CA LEU A 324 -11.59 17.21 1.25
C LEU A 324 -12.16 18.30 0.33
N LYS A 325 -11.45 18.64 -0.76
CA LYS A 325 -11.89 19.58 -1.76
C LYS A 325 -13.20 19.13 -2.42
N ASN A 326 -13.24 17.90 -2.90
CA ASN A 326 -14.41 17.29 -3.52
C ASN A 326 -15.61 17.25 -2.54
N LEU A 327 -15.38 16.96 -1.26
CA LEU A 327 -16.41 16.95 -0.23
C LEU A 327 -17.01 18.35 -0.01
N ILE A 328 -16.18 19.39 0.06
CA ILE A 328 -16.59 20.78 0.23
C ILE A 328 -17.39 21.25 -0.96
N GLU A 329 -16.89 21.02 -2.19
CA GLU A 329 -17.52 21.46 -3.43
C GLU A 329 -18.84 20.74 -3.70
N SER A 330 -18.88 19.41 -3.61
CA SER A 330 -20.08 18.61 -3.91
C SER A 330 -21.21 18.77 -2.89
N ASN A 331 -20.91 19.17 -1.66
CA ASN A 331 -21.91 19.45 -0.64
C ASN A 331 -22.18 20.95 -0.45
N HIS A 332 -21.60 21.81 -1.28
CA HIS A 332 -21.81 23.27 -1.21
C HIS A 332 -21.56 23.86 0.18
N LEU A 333 -20.52 23.39 0.89
CA LEU A 333 -20.19 23.92 2.21
C LEU A 333 -19.76 25.38 2.13
N ASP A 334 -20.09 26.16 3.17
CA ASP A 334 -19.75 27.57 3.25
C ASP A 334 -18.22 27.76 3.23
N GLN A 335 -17.71 28.39 2.16
CA GLN A 335 -16.28 28.52 1.88
C GLN A 335 -15.55 29.38 2.92
N GLU A 336 -16.19 30.43 3.46
CA GLU A 336 -15.57 31.29 4.47
C GLU A 336 -15.48 30.55 5.81
N ALA A 337 -16.54 29.87 6.23
CA ALA A 337 -16.52 29.04 7.45
C ALA A 337 -15.50 27.90 7.34
N VAL A 338 -15.38 27.25 6.19
CA VAL A 338 -14.37 26.22 5.92
C VAL A 338 -12.96 26.81 6.04
N LYS A 339 -12.70 27.94 5.40
CA LYS A 339 -11.42 28.64 5.44
C LYS A 339 -11.04 29.04 6.86
N GLU A 340 -11.95 29.70 7.60
CA GLU A 340 -11.74 30.09 8.99
C GLU A 340 -11.34 28.86 9.83
N LYS A 341 -12.06 27.75 9.64
CA LYS A 341 -11.75 26.50 10.34
C LYS A 341 -10.38 25.96 9.99
N MET A 342 -9.99 25.95 8.73
CA MET A 342 -8.66 25.52 8.28
C MET A 342 -7.54 26.43 8.78
N GLU A 343 -7.77 27.74 8.84
CA GLU A 343 -6.82 28.71 9.37
C GLU A 343 -6.64 28.59 10.88
N SER A 344 -7.63 28.09 11.61
CA SER A 344 -7.53 27.84 13.05
C SER A 344 -6.62 26.66 13.44
N ILE A 345 -6.26 25.80 12.47
CA ILE A 345 -5.41 24.62 12.69
C ILE A 345 -3.97 24.94 12.30
N TYR A 346 -3.06 24.94 13.28
CA TYR A 346 -1.64 25.16 13.08
C TYR A 346 -0.83 23.88 13.20
N ILE A 347 0.22 23.80 12.39
CA ILE A 347 1.20 22.72 12.39
C ILE A 347 2.57 23.36 12.53
N LEU A 348 3.29 23.01 13.59
CA LEU A 348 4.69 23.40 13.77
C LEU A 348 5.55 22.56 12.83
N ILE A 349 6.20 23.19 11.87
CA ILE A 349 7.04 22.55 10.87
C ILE A 349 8.54 22.58 11.24
N SER A 350 8.89 23.47 12.16
CA SER A 350 10.18 23.57 12.85
C SER A 350 9.95 24.24 14.20
N PRO A 351 10.98 24.31 15.09
CA PRO A 351 10.86 25.03 16.37
C PRO A 351 10.37 26.49 16.24
N ASP A 352 10.75 27.14 15.14
CA ASP A 352 10.51 28.58 14.93
C ASP A 352 9.51 28.88 13.81
N SER A 353 8.94 27.84 13.18
CA SER A 353 8.07 28.00 12.03
C SER A 353 6.80 27.17 12.11
N LYS A 354 5.69 27.76 11.70
CA LYS A 354 4.40 27.10 11.61
C LYS A 354 3.69 27.42 10.30
N VAL A 355 2.84 26.51 9.86
CA VAL A 355 1.93 26.71 8.73
C VAL A 355 0.48 26.46 9.19
N THR A 356 -0.49 27.08 8.53
CA THR A 356 -1.90 26.76 8.75
C THR A 356 -2.29 25.54 7.92
N PHE A 357 -3.36 24.86 8.33
CA PHE A 357 -3.93 23.79 7.51
C PHE A 357 -4.41 24.34 6.15
N TYR A 358 -4.94 25.58 6.14
CA TYR A 358 -5.35 26.25 4.89
C TYR A 358 -4.17 26.44 3.93
N HIS A 359 -2.99 26.84 4.42
CA HIS A 359 -1.79 26.90 3.57
C HIS A 359 -1.49 25.55 2.91
N LEU A 360 -1.55 24.45 3.69
CA LEU A 360 -1.30 23.12 3.16
C LEU A 360 -2.40 22.67 2.19
N TYR A 361 -3.66 23.01 2.46
CA TYR A 361 -4.77 22.75 1.56
C TYR A 361 -4.56 23.41 0.18
N GLN A 362 -4.07 24.62 0.16
CA GLN A 362 -3.76 25.34 -1.09
C GLN A 362 -2.48 24.85 -1.78
N ASN A 363 -1.53 24.30 -1.03
CA ASN A 363 -0.17 24.04 -1.51
C ASN A 363 0.28 22.56 -1.39
N CYS A 364 -0.63 21.60 -1.15
CA CYS A 364 -0.27 20.21 -0.95
C CYS A 364 0.49 19.57 -2.14
N LEU A 365 0.24 20.04 -3.36
CA LEU A 365 0.97 19.62 -4.57
C LEU A 365 2.43 20.12 -4.61
N TRP A 366 2.76 21.09 -3.77
CA TRP A 366 4.06 21.77 -3.75
C TRP A 366 4.93 21.35 -2.57
N LEU A 367 4.54 20.30 -1.86
CA LEU A 367 5.42 19.66 -0.89
C LEU A 367 6.59 18.98 -1.62
N SER A 368 7.82 19.23 -1.18
CA SER A 368 8.95 18.49 -1.72
C SER A 368 9.18 17.19 -0.96
N PRO A 369 9.28 16.04 -1.67
CA PRO A 369 9.64 14.77 -1.06
C PRO A 369 11.14 14.62 -0.77
N HIS A 370 12.00 15.49 -1.34
CA HIS A 370 13.44 15.33 -1.32
C HIS A 370 14.07 15.72 0.02
N PRO A 371 14.83 14.82 0.68
CA PRO A 371 15.39 15.10 2.01
C PRO A 371 16.52 16.15 2.02
N GLU A 372 17.11 16.45 0.87
CA GLU A 372 18.15 17.47 0.73
C GLU A 372 17.61 18.90 0.61
N ASP A 373 16.30 19.03 0.33
CA ASP A 373 15.67 20.35 0.19
C ASP A 373 15.51 21.06 1.54
N SER A 374 15.46 22.39 1.49
CA SER A 374 15.22 23.20 2.68
C SER A 374 13.86 22.90 3.33
N ILE A 375 13.73 23.18 4.62
CA ILE A 375 12.47 23.00 5.35
C ILE A 375 11.34 23.74 4.65
N GLU A 376 11.58 24.98 4.21
CA GLU A 376 10.59 25.80 3.51
C GLU A 376 10.13 25.15 2.19
N ALA A 377 11.06 24.63 1.38
CA ALA A 377 10.73 23.91 0.14
C ALA A 377 9.95 22.63 0.45
N ARG A 378 10.35 21.88 1.49
CA ARG A 378 9.65 20.68 1.92
C ARG A 378 8.20 20.96 2.33
N TRP A 379 7.87 22.17 2.78
CA TRP A 379 6.51 22.57 3.19
C TRP A 379 5.77 23.46 2.16
N GLY A 380 6.26 23.51 0.93
CA GLY A 380 5.60 24.25 -0.15
C GLY A 380 5.67 25.79 0.00
N LEU A 381 6.57 26.30 0.87
CA LEU A 381 6.76 27.73 1.08
C LEU A 381 7.64 28.37 -0.01
N ARG A 382 8.29 27.54 -0.86
CA ARG A 382 9.11 27.98 -2.00
C ARG A 382 8.55 27.42 -3.31
N LYS A 383 7.28 27.69 -3.56
CA LYS A 383 6.53 27.14 -4.70
C LYS A 383 7.21 27.42 -6.04
N CYS A 384 7.67 28.65 -6.26
CA CYS A 384 8.29 29.04 -7.54
C CYS A 384 9.60 28.27 -7.81
N GLU A 385 10.46 28.11 -6.80
CA GLU A 385 11.71 27.34 -6.93
C GLU A 385 11.38 25.87 -7.27
N LEU A 386 10.35 25.32 -6.64
CA LEU A 386 9.94 23.95 -6.87
C LEU A 386 9.35 23.73 -8.28
N ILE A 387 8.51 24.66 -8.76
CA ILE A 387 8.00 24.63 -10.13
C ILE A 387 9.17 24.66 -11.12
N GLN A 388 10.14 25.54 -10.90
CA GLN A 388 11.33 25.66 -11.74
C GLN A 388 12.16 24.34 -11.76
N ALA A 389 12.38 23.73 -10.59
CA ALA A 389 13.07 22.45 -10.50
C ALA A 389 12.31 21.33 -11.25
N ARG A 390 10.99 21.26 -11.12
CA ARG A 390 10.15 20.29 -11.83
C ARG A 390 10.17 20.50 -13.35
N ILE A 391 10.13 21.75 -13.83
CA ILE A 391 10.29 22.07 -15.26
C ILE A 391 11.63 21.56 -15.77
N LYS A 392 12.71 21.81 -15.03
CA LYS A 392 14.05 21.31 -15.38
C LYS A 392 14.10 19.80 -15.45
N ASN A 393 13.52 19.12 -14.47
CA ASN A 393 13.48 17.65 -14.42
C ASN A 393 12.63 17.04 -15.55
N ALA A 394 11.47 17.64 -15.88
CA ALA A 394 10.65 17.20 -17.01
C ALA A 394 11.40 17.31 -18.34
N ASN A 395 12.12 18.42 -18.57
CA ASN A 395 12.97 18.58 -19.75
C ASN A 395 14.12 17.57 -19.79
N ALA A 396 14.78 17.30 -18.65
CA ALA A 396 15.83 16.28 -18.56
C ALA A 396 15.26 14.86 -18.84
N SER A 397 14.04 14.58 -18.40
CA SER A 397 13.35 13.31 -18.68
C SER A 397 13.06 13.16 -20.17
N ILE A 398 12.58 14.20 -20.84
CA ILE A 398 12.38 14.21 -22.30
C ILE A 398 13.70 13.88 -23.02
N ASP A 399 14.77 14.59 -22.66
CA ASP A 399 16.10 14.36 -23.25
C ASP A 399 16.58 12.91 -23.04
N PHE A 400 16.37 12.35 -21.87
CA PHE A 400 16.73 10.97 -21.55
C PHE A 400 15.91 9.97 -22.36
N ILE A 401 14.58 10.15 -22.44
CA ILE A 401 13.67 9.28 -23.22
C ILE A 401 14.06 9.31 -24.69
N GLU A 402 14.27 10.50 -25.25
CA GLU A 402 14.67 10.68 -26.66
C GLU A 402 15.99 9.96 -26.98
N LYS A 403 17.00 10.13 -26.13
CA LYS A 403 18.33 9.51 -26.34
C LYS A 403 18.30 7.98 -26.15
N THR A 404 17.50 7.48 -25.20
CA THR A 404 17.56 6.08 -24.77
C THR A 404 16.59 5.18 -25.53
N TYR A 405 15.36 5.65 -25.74
CA TYR A 405 14.25 4.82 -26.23
C TYR A 405 13.82 5.12 -27.66
N ARG A 406 14.08 6.32 -28.22
CA ARG A 406 13.63 6.70 -29.56
C ARG A 406 13.94 5.67 -30.64
N LYS A 407 15.11 5.04 -30.59
CA LYS A 407 15.52 3.99 -31.56
C LYS A 407 15.10 2.57 -31.16
N LYS A 408 14.90 2.32 -29.85
CA LYS A 408 14.61 0.98 -29.33
C LYS A 408 13.12 0.69 -29.30
N ASP A 409 12.33 1.64 -28.88
CA ASP A 409 10.88 1.57 -28.75
C ASP A 409 10.27 2.96 -29.06
N PRO A 410 10.01 3.27 -30.35
CA PRO A 410 9.45 4.57 -30.73
C PRO A 410 8.07 4.86 -30.13
N ASN A 411 7.24 3.82 -29.92
CA ASN A 411 5.88 4.01 -29.37
C ASN A 411 5.95 4.41 -27.89
N TYR A 412 6.78 3.71 -27.11
CA TYR A 412 7.04 4.09 -25.72
C TYR A 412 7.62 5.51 -25.62
N ALA A 413 8.60 5.84 -26.48
CA ALA A 413 9.20 7.16 -26.49
C ALA A 413 8.17 8.26 -26.79
N ASN A 414 7.30 8.07 -27.81
CA ASN A 414 6.24 9.04 -28.14
C ASN A 414 5.28 9.23 -26.97
N PHE A 415 4.73 8.15 -26.43
CA PHE A 415 3.80 8.22 -25.29
C PHE A 415 4.44 8.91 -24.07
N SER A 416 5.66 8.55 -23.74
CA SER A 416 6.34 9.10 -22.55
C SER A 416 6.73 10.57 -22.73
N VAL A 417 7.15 10.97 -23.92
CA VAL A 417 7.46 12.38 -24.24
C VAL A 417 6.20 13.22 -24.22
N GLU A 418 5.10 12.75 -24.80
CA GLU A 418 3.80 13.44 -24.79
C GLU A 418 3.33 13.68 -23.34
N HIS A 419 3.43 12.66 -22.50
CA HIS A 419 3.11 12.78 -21.07
C HIS A 419 3.98 13.84 -20.36
N GLN A 420 5.28 13.94 -20.66
CA GLN A 420 6.14 14.98 -20.10
C GLN A 420 5.75 16.39 -20.61
N PHE A 421 5.29 16.54 -21.84
CA PHE A 421 4.76 17.81 -22.33
C PHE A 421 3.46 18.22 -21.62
N GLU A 422 2.57 17.29 -21.30
CA GLU A 422 1.39 17.57 -20.46
C GLU A 422 1.78 18.08 -19.07
N ILE A 423 2.79 17.45 -18.46
CA ILE A 423 3.34 17.89 -17.17
C ILE A 423 3.91 19.31 -17.29
N LEU A 424 4.70 19.59 -18.32
CA LEU A 424 5.25 20.93 -18.57
C LEU A 424 4.17 21.98 -18.75
N ALA A 425 3.11 21.69 -19.52
CA ALA A 425 2.01 22.61 -19.73
C ALA A 425 1.34 23.01 -18.41
N ARG A 426 1.05 22.04 -17.53
CA ARG A 426 0.51 22.28 -16.18
C ARG A 426 1.48 23.09 -15.31
N LEU A 427 2.77 22.81 -15.37
CA LEU A 427 3.78 23.53 -14.60
C LEU A 427 3.90 25.00 -15.04
N PHE A 428 3.83 25.28 -16.35
CA PHE A 428 3.83 26.65 -16.86
C PHE A 428 2.55 27.41 -16.50
N GLU A 429 1.39 26.74 -16.51
CA GLU A 429 0.15 27.32 -16.04
C GLU A 429 0.22 27.71 -14.56
N GLU A 430 0.75 26.82 -13.72
CA GLU A 430 0.96 27.08 -12.29
C GLU A 430 2.02 28.15 -12.03
N TRP A 431 3.06 28.20 -12.86
CA TRP A 431 4.05 29.28 -12.82
C TRP A 431 3.39 30.65 -13.04
N ALA A 432 2.55 30.75 -14.06
CA ALA A 432 1.83 31.98 -14.36
C ALA A 432 0.84 32.37 -13.26
N LYS A 433 0.06 31.41 -12.73
CA LYS A 433 -0.89 31.63 -11.61
C LYS A 433 -0.20 32.06 -10.31
N SER A 434 1.05 31.64 -10.12
CA SER A 434 1.81 31.89 -8.88
C SER A 434 2.63 33.18 -8.94
N GLU A 435 2.51 33.96 -10.00
CA GLU A 435 3.25 35.21 -10.22
C GLU A 435 4.78 35.03 -10.07
N CYS A 436 5.27 33.83 -10.42
CA CYS A 436 6.68 33.51 -10.31
C CYS A 436 7.49 34.35 -11.30
N GLN A 437 8.56 34.99 -10.82
CA GLN A 437 9.46 35.73 -11.71
C GLN A 437 10.24 34.74 -12.60
N PRO A 438 10.49 35.07 -13.88
CA PRO A 438 11.30 34.23 -14.75
C PRO A 438 12.69 34.03 -14.13
N PRO A 439 13.31 32.86 -14.30
CA PRO A 439 14.66 32.63 -13.81
C PRO A 439 15.60 33.66 -14.41
N PRO A 440 16.59 34.14 -13.65
CA PRO A 440 17.60 35.05 -14.21
C PRO A 440 18.22 34.41 -15.46
N ALA A 441 18.37 35.18 -16.52
CA ALA A 441 18.97 34.72 -17.76
C ALA A 441 20.34 34.04 -17.43
N PRO A 442 20.65 32.89 -18.04
CA PRO A 442 21.91 32.23 -17.78
C PRO A 442 23.05 33.22 -18.03
N THR A 443 23.90 33.39 -16.99
CA THR A 443 25.09 34.25 -17.11
C THR A 443 25.89 33.77 -18.31
N PRO A 444 26.20 34.63 -19.30
CA PRO A 444 26.98 34.18 -20.46
C PRO A 444 28.28 33.55 -19.98
N ALA A 445 28.58 32.35 -20.46
CA ALA A 445 29.81 31.67 -20.14
C ALA A 445 31.01 32.61 -20.40
N PRO A 446 31.96 32.71 -19.50
CA PRO A 446 33.13 33.60 -19.70
C PRO A 446 33.78 33.21 -21.04
N LYS A 447 33.89 34.20 -21.93
CA LYS A 447 34.56 34.03 -23.22
C LYS A 447 35.95 33.49 -22.95
N LYS A 448 36.22 32.21 -23.35
CA LYS A 448 37.56 31.65 -23.31
C LYS A 448 38.45 32.60 -24.09
N GLY A 449 39.29 33.36 -23.37
CA GLY A 449 40.29 34.19 -23.98
C GLY A 449 41.21 33.29 -24.85
N LYS A 450 41.25 33.59 -26.14
CA LYS A 450 42.25 33.01 -27.01
C LYS A 450 43.63 33.42 -26.46
N LYS A 451 44.39 32.45 -25.95
CA LYS A 451 45.87 32.59 -25.83
C LYS A 451 46.49 32.10 -27.12
#